data_3f6631ccd70d12112cc468b24dbd9b27
#
_entry.id   3f6631ccd70d12112cc468b24dbd9b27
#
_cell.length_a   1.000
_cell.length_b   1.000
_cell.length_c   1.000
_cell.angle_alpha   90.00
_cell.angle_beta   90.00
_cell.angle_gamma   90.00
#
_symmetry.space_group_name_H-M   'P 1'
#
loop_
_entity.id
_entity.type
_entity.pdbx_description
1 polymer ?
#
loop_
_entity_poly.entity_id
_entity_poly.type
_entity_poly.pdbx_seq_one_letter_code
_entity_poly.pdbx_strand_id
1 'polypeptide(L)'
;MMYRKTSLKSAVSLILATFVIFLVVSCATVYHGFVMRGSIIEASGSEVYLCIGSKDGASVGQELDVYEIIETKPTPTLFRRVLTGRVKITEIVDEHFAKANVISGRAEKNDIVELVRPK
;
A
#
# COMPACT_ATOMS: atom_id res chain seq x y z
N MET A 1 13.85 -4.15 -53.48
CA MET A 1 12.51 -3.65 -53.16
C MET A 1 11.71 -4.56 -52.22
N MET A 2 11.90 -5.86 -52.21
CA MET A 2 11.32 -6.77 -51.23
C MET A 2 11.85 -6.51 -49.80
N TYR A 3 12.99 -5.92 -49.71
CA TYR A 3 13.68 -5.56 -48.48
C TYR A 3 12.87 -4.58 -47.58
N ARG A 4 12.16 -3.63 -48.15
CA ARG A 4 11.38 -2.62 -47.43
C ARG A 4 10.13 -3.18 -46.73
N LYS A 5 9.49 -4.18 -47.31
CA LYS A 5 8.28 -4.78 -46.74
C LYS A 5 8.57 -5.60 -45.49
N THR A 6 9.69 -6.32 -45.46
CA THR A 6 10.14 -7.10 -44.32
C THR A 6 10.56 -6.17 -43.19
N SER A 7 11.23 -5.07 -43.48
CA SER A 7 11.68 -4.07 -42.54
C SER A 7 10.51 -3.39 -41.81
N LEU A 8 9.42 -3.09 -42.48
CA LEU A 8 8.26 -2.44 -41.91
C LEU A 8 7.53 -3.32 -40.92
N LYS A 9 7.35 -4.60 -41.23
CA LYS A 9 6.72 -5.57 -40.34
C LYS A 9 7.56 -5.80 -39.09
N SER A 10 8.87 -5.88 -39.22
CA SER A 10 9.79 -6.02 -38.09
C SER A 10 9.78 -4.78 -37.21
N ALA A 11 9.74 -3.58 -37.76
CA ALA A 11 9.68 -2.33 -37.04
C ALA A 11 8.36 -2.21 -36.24
N VAL A 12 7.24 -2.55 -36.81
CA VAL A 12 5.94 -2.54 -36.15
C VAL A 12 5.91 -3.54 -35.01
N SER A 13 6.44 -4.73 -35.19
CA SER A 13 6.53 -5.78 -34.19
C SER A 13 7.38 -5.33 -32.99
N LEU A 14 8.53 -4.70 -33.24
CA LEU A 14 9.42 -4.16 -32.23
C LEU A 14 8.76 -3.04 -31.43
N ILE A 15 8.08 -2.12 -32.07
CA ILE A 15 7.37 -1.02 -31.44
C ILE A 15 6.25 -1.56 -30.54
N LEU A 16 5.51 -2.54 -31.01
CA LEU A 16 4.44 -3.18 -30.24
C LEU A 16 4.98 -3.88 -28.99
N ALA A 17 6.06 -4.63 -29.14
CA ALA A 17 6.70 -5.32 -28.02
C ALA A 17 7.22 -4.33 -26.98
N THR A 18 7.85 -3.25 -27.41
CA THR A 18 8.35 -2.20 -26.52
C THR A 18 7.21 -1.52 -25.77
N PHE A 19 6.11 -1.24 -26.45
CA PHE A 19 4.93 -0.64 -25.85
C PHE A 19 4.31 -1.51 -24.77
N VAL A 20 4.20 -2.81 -25.00
CA VAL A 20 3.69 -3.78 -24.02
C VAL A 20 4.59 -3.83 -22.79
N ILE A 21 5.91 -3.86 -22.96
CA ILE A 21 6.88 -3.85 -21.87
C ILE A 21 6.72 -2.58 -21.01
N PHE A 22 6.56 -1.43 -21.64
CA PHE A 22 6.33 -0.16 -20.93
C PHE A 22 5.07 -0.18 -20.09
N LEU A 23 3.99 -0.73 -20.59
CA LEU A 23 2.71 -0.84 -19.88
C LEU A 23 2.84 -1.71 -18.63
N VAL A 24 3.52 -2.85 -18.73
CA VAL A 24 3.71 -3.76 -17.59
C VAL A 24 4.55 -3.11 -16.49
N VAL A 25 5.66 -2.48 -16.85
CA VAL A 25 6.54 -1.80 -15.89
C VAL A 25 5.82 -0.63 -15.21
N SER A 26 5.06 0.15 -15.98
CA SER A 26 4.30 1.28 -15.47
C SER A 26 3.25 0.86 -14.44
N CYS A 27 2.50 -0.20 -14.70
CA CYS A 27 1.50 -0.71 -13.76
C CYS A 27 2.12 -1.19 -12.45
N ALA A 28 3.24 -1.91 -12.51
CA ALA A 28 3.95 -2.40 -11.32
C ALA A 28 4.44 -1.24 -10.45
N THR A 29 5.03 -0.22 -11.05
CA THR A 29 5.56 0.95 -10.34
C THR A 29 4.45 1.73 -9.64
N VAL A 30 3.33 1.95 -10.31
CA VAL A 30 2.18 2.68 -9.76
C VAL A 30 1.56 1.91 -8.59
N TYR A 31 1.44 0.60 -8.69
CA TYR A 31 0.86 -0.23 -7.64
C TYR A 31 1.68 -0.18 -6.35
N HIS A 32 3.00 -0.29 -6.44
CA HIS A 32 3.88 -0.24 -5.27
C HIS A 32 4.01 1.15 -4.66
N GLY A 33 3.83 2.22 -5.44
CA GLY A 33 3.95 3.58 -4.96
C GLY A 33 2.73 4.13 -4.21
N PHE A 34 1.56 3.52 -4.37
CA PHE A 34 0.31 4.12 -3.89
C PHE A 34 -0.32 3.45 -2.68
N VAL A 35 0.05 2.24 -2.31
CA VAL A 35 -0.69 1.50 -1.28
C VAL A 35 0.24 0.86 -0.26
N MET A 36 0.67 1.65 0.74
CA MET A 36 1.22 1.06 1.95
C MET A 36 0.06 0.84 2.92
N ARG A 37 -0.31 -0.42 3.07
CA ARG A 37 -1.44 -0.83 3.91
C ARG A 37 -1.03 -2.06 4.71
N GLY A 38 -1.45 -2.08 5.97
CA GLY A 38 -1.22 -3.22 6.84
C GLY A 38 -2.26 -3.28 7.92
N SER A 39 -2.01 -4.08 8.93
CA SER A 39 -2.92 -4.21 10.07
C SER A 39 -2.16 -4.06 11.37
N ILE A 40 -2.89 -3.72 12.42
CA ILE A 40 -2.36 -3.69 13.79
C ILE A 40 -2.42 -5.10 14.32
N ILE A 41 -1.25 -5.65 14.65
CA ILE A 41 -1.13 -7.01 15.18
C ILE A 41 -1.41 -6.99 16.67
N GLU A 42 -0.94 -5.96 17.35
CA GLU A 42 -1.08 -5.83 18.79
C GLU A 42 -1.08 -4.36 19.20
N ALA A 43 -1.87 -4.04 20.21
CA ALA A 43 -1.96 -2.69 20.74
C ALA A 43 -1.81 -2.75 22.26
N SER A 44 -0.90 -1.92 22.81
CA SER A 44 -0.64 -1.83 24.22
C SER A 44 -0.51 -0.35 24.62
N GLY A 45 -1.60 0.21 25.16
CA GLY A 45 -1.66 1.63 25.46
C GLY A 45 -1.57 2.46 24.18
N SER A 46 -0.57 3.34 24.11
CA SER A 46 -0.34 4.18 22.94
C SER A 46 0.60 3.55 21.91
N GLU A 47 1.22 2.41 22.24
CA GLU A 47 2.13 1.71 21.35
C GLU A 47 1.42 0.61 20.59
N VAL A 48 1.66 0.53 19.29
CA VAL A 48 1.06 -0.49 18.43
C VAL A 48 2.14 -1.18 17.60
N TYR A 49 1.92 -2.47 17.34
CA TYR A 49 2.72 -3.27 16.43
C TYR A 49 2.01 -3.40 15.10
N LEU A 50 2.72 -3.10 14.03
CA LEU A 50 2.18 -3.11 12.68
C LEU A 50 2.80 -4.23 11.86
N CYS A 51 2.02 -4.84 10.97
CA CYS A 51 2.53 -5.79 9.99
C CYS A 51 3.02 -5.08 8.70
N ILE A 52 3.67 -3.94 8.87
CA ILE A 52 4.34 -3.19 7.81
C ILE A 52 5.79 -3.00 8.25
N GLY A 53 6.72 -3.36 7.39
CA GLY A 53 8.14 -3.21 7.69
C GLY A 53 8.90 -2.52 6.56
N SER A 54 10.23 -2.64 6.60
CA SER A 54 11.10 -2.01 5.60
C SER A 54 10.82 -2.49 4.17
N LYS A 55 10.39 -3.73 4.01
CA LYS A 55 10.04 -4.31 2.71
C LYS A 55 8.85 -3.61 2.07
N ASP A 56 7.94 -3.07 2.87
CA ASP A 56 6.76 -2.36 2.40
C ASP A 56 7.01 -0.87 2.19
N GLY A 57 8.21 -0.40 2.46
CA GLY A 57 8.57 1.01 2.36
C GLY A 57 8.35 1.80 3.63
N ALA A 58 8.16 1.13 4.76
CA ALA A 58 7.97 1.81 6.03
C ALA A 58 9.26 2.49 6.50
N SER A 59 9.13 3.67 7.06
CA SER A 59 10.25 4.41 7.65
C SER A 59 9.80 5.16 8.89
N VAL A 60 10.75 5.39 9.79
CA VAL A 60 10.50 6.13 11.03
C VAL A 60 10.02 7.54 10.71
N GLY A 61 8.98 7.97 11.41
CA GLY A 61 8.40 9.30 11.24
C GLY A 61 7.19 9.35 10.30
N GLN A 62 6.91 8.26 9.57
CA GLN A 62 5.73 8.20 8.72
C GLN A 62 4.46 8.13 9.57
N GLU A 63 3.43 8.82 9.10
CA GLU A 63 2.11 8.80 9.74
C GLU A 63 1.18 7.92 8.93
N LEU A 64 0.40 7.12 9.64
CA LEU A 64 -0.56 6.19 9.05
C LEU A 64 -1.95 6.47 9.63
N ASP A 65 -2.95 6.49 8.77
CA ASP A 65 -4.34 6.55 9.20
C ASP A 65 -4.79 5.18 9.69
N VAL A 66 -5.58 5.16 10.76
CA VAL A 66 -6.11 3.93 11.34
C VAL A 66 -7.59 3.82 11.02
N TYR A 67 -8.00 2.69 10.47
CA TYR A 67 -9.38 2.41 10.10
C TYR A 67 -9.88 1.17 10.80
N GLU A 68 -11.05 1.27 11.38
CA GLU A 68 -11.79 0.13 11.91
C GLU A 68 -12.74 -0.41 10.83
N ILE A 69 -12.79 -1.72 10.69
CA ILE A 69 -13.75 -2.37 9.79
C ILE A 69 -15.00 -2.70 10.58
N ILE A 70 -16.09 -2.07 10.21
CA ILE A 70 -17.38 -2.29 10.88
C ILE A 70 -18.30 -3.04 9.93
N GLU A 71 -18.91 -4.11 10.46
CA GLU A 71 -19.94 -4.86 9.76
C GLU A 71 -21.27 -4.13 9.90
N THR A 72 -21.90 -3.80 8.77
CA THR A 72 -23.14 -3.04 8.77
C THR A 72 -24.34 -3.99 8.80
N LYS A 73 -25.17 -3.89 9.84
CA LYS A 73 -26.43 -4.63 9.93
C LYS A 73 -27.52 -3.88 9.17
N PRO A 74 -28.53 -4.54 8.59
CA PRO A 74 -28.86 -5.97 8.70
C PRO A 74 -28.21 -6.88 7.65
N THR A 75 -27.43 -6.35 6.73
CA THR A 75 -26.75 -7.13 5.69
C THR A 75 -25.31 -7.45 6.11
N PRO A 76 -25.00 -8.69 6.53
CA PRO A 76 -23.67 -9.04 7.04
C PRO A 76 -22.57 -9.07 5.96
N THR A 77 -22.90 -8.74 4.73
CA THR A 77 -21.93 -8.68 3.62
C THR A 77 -21.37 -7.29 3.36
N LEU A 78 -21.88 -6.27 4.06
CA LEU A 78 -21.42 -4.89 3.88
C LEU A 78 -20.48 -4.48 5.01
N PHE A 79 -19.21 -4.27 4.64
CA PHE A 79 -18.18 -3.78 5.55
C PHE A 79 -17.91 -2.32 5.26
N ARG A 80 -17.81 -1.51 6.30
CA ARG A 80 -17.49 -0.10 6.19
C ARG A 80 -16.21 0.20 6.95
N ARG A 81 -15.35 1.00 6.33
CA ARG A 81 -14.13 1.51 6.96
C ARG A 81 -14.44 2.82 7.66
N VAL A 82 -14.07 2.92 8.92
CA VAL A 82 -14.22 4.15 9.69
C VAL A 82 -12.86 4.60 10.18
N LEU A 83 -12.49 5.85 9.90
CA LEU A 83 -11.26 6.45 10.40
C LEU A 83 -11.38 6.64 11.92
N THR A 84 -10.53 5.98 12.69
CA THR A 84 -10.55 6.01 14.15
C THR A 84 -9.38 6.75 14.76
N GLY A 85 -8.27 6.88 14.05
CA GLY A 85 -7.11 7.54 14.59
C GLY A 85 -5.96 7.63 13.61
N ARG A 86 -4.81 7.99 14.13
CA ARG A 86 -3.56 8.09 13.39
C ARG A 86 -2.41 7.64 14.26
N VAL A 87 -1.47 6.93 13.65
CA VAL A 87 -0.26 6.46 14.32
C VAL A 87 0.98 6.97 13.57
N LYS A 88 2.08 7.07 14.29
CA LYS A 88 3.37 7.48 13.72
C LYS A 88 4.39 6.40 13.99
N ILE A 89 5.08 5.95 12.94
CA ILE A 89 6.10 4.91 13.07
C ILE A 89 7.28 5.44 13.87
N THR A 90 7.63 4.73 14.94
CA THR A 90 8.73 5.08 15.83
C THR A 90 9.94 4.19 15.66
N GLU A 91 9.75 2.95 15.22
CA GLU A 91 10.82 1.97 15.06
C GLU A 91 10.48 0.97 13.97
N ILE A 92 11.44 0.67 13.11
CA ILE A 92 11.35 -0.44 12.17
C ILE A 92 11.98 -1.66 12.85
N VAL A 93 11.15 -2.68 13.10
CA VAL A 93 11.61 -3.89 13.78
C VAL A 93 12.39 -4.79 12.82
N ASP A 94 11.79 -5.04 11.63
CA ASP A 94 12.43 -5.83 10.58
C ASP A 94 11.77 -5.56 9.23
N GLU A 95 11.93 -6.47 8.27
CA GLU A 95 11.36 -6.34 6.92
C GLU A 95 9.83 -6.34 6.91
N HIS A 96 9.20 -6.92 7.92
CA HIS A 96 7.75 -7.16 7.94
C HIS A 96 7.01 -6.43 9.06
N PHE A 97 7.71 -5.92 10.08
CA PHE A 97 7.10 -5.37 11.28
C PHE A 97 7.69 -4.02 11.66
N ALA A 98 6.84 -3.18 12.22
CA ALA A 98 7.23 -1.88 12.77
C ALA A 98 6.45 -1.58 14.04
N LYS A 99 6.98 -0.68 14.85
CA LYS A 99 6.30 -0.12 16.00
C LYS A 99 5.86 1.29 15.69
N ALA A 100 4.72 1.68 16.23
CA ALA A 100 4.21 3.03 16.07
C ALA A 100 3.53 3.49 17.36
N ASN A 101 3.38 4.80 17.48
CA ASN A 101 2.63 5.40 18.59
C ASN A 101 1.36 6.07 18.05
N VAL A 102 0.29 5.96 18.83
CA VAL A 102 -0.97 6.66 18.54
C VAL A 102 -0.75 8.15 18.78
N ILE A 103 -0.94 8.96 17.75
CA ILE A 103 -0.81 10.42 17.84
C ILE A 103 -2.16 11.14 17.89
N SER A 104 -3.22 10.47 17.44
CA SER A 104 -4.59 10.99 17.56
C SER A 104 -5.59 9.84 17.52
N GLY A 105 -6.74 10.04 18.16
CA GLY A 105 -7.80 9.03 18.19
C GLY A 105 -7.40 7.76 18.91
N ARG A 106 -7.79 6.63 18.34
CA ARG A 106 -7.52 5.31 18.90
C ARG A 106 -7.05 4.31 17.86
N ALA A 107 -6.34 3.29 18.30
CA ALA A 107 -5.90 2.19 17.46
C ALA A 107 -6.00 0.90 18.26
N GLU A 108 -6.62 -0.11 17.68
CA GLU A 108 -6.86 -1.40 18.32
C GLU A 108 -6.35 -2.55 17.44
N LYS A 109 -6.18 -3.70 18.07
CA LYS A 109 -5.81 -4.92 17.35
C LYS A 109 -6.79 -5.21 16.23
N ASN A 110 -6.27 -5.62 15.10
CA ASN A 110 -6.99 -5.93 13.85
C ASN A 110 -7.47 -4.70 13.06
N ASP A 111 -7.24 -3.50 13.55
CA ASP A 111 -7.49 -2.30 12.76
C ASP A 111 -6.54 -2.25 11.56
N ILE A 112 -6.95 -1.56 10.52
CA ILE A 112 -6.15 -1.38 9.31
C ILE A 112 -5.41 -0.05 9.39
N VAL A 113 -4.15 -0.06 9.00
CA VAL A 113 -3.34 1.16 8.86
C VAL A 113 -3.02 1.40 7.40
N GLU A 114 -3.05 2.66 7.00
CA GLU A 114 -2.78 3.06 5.62
C GLU A 114 -2.00 4.36 5.62
N LEU A 115 -1.01 4.45 4.73
CA LEU A 115 -0.16 5.64 4.64
C LEU A 115 -0.99 6.87 4.31
N VAL A 116 -0.80 7.93 5.11
CA VAL A 116 -1.43 9.23 4.84
C VAL A 116 -0.85 9.79 3.55
N ARG A 117 -1.73 10.03 2.58
CA ARG A 117 -1.31 10.59 1.30
C ARG A 117 -1.19 12.10 1.42
N PRO A 118 -0.08 12.67 0.99
CA PRO A 118 0.00 14.13 0.87
C PRO A 118 -0.98 14.59 -0.22
N LYS A 119 -1.72 15.62 0.10
CA LYS A 119 -2.64 16.25 -0.86
C LYS A 119 -1.88 17.11 -1.85
#